data_02cb2bfabbe6f6b90e10291c69f88d68
#
_entry.id   02cb2bfabbe6f6b90e10291c69f88d68
#
_cell.length_a   1.000
_cell.length_b   1.000
_cell.length_c   1.000
_cell.angle_alpha   90.00
_cell.angle_beta   90.00
_cell.angle_gamma   90.00
#
_symmetry.space_group_name_H-M   'P 1'
#
loop_
_entity.id
_entity.type
_entity.pdbx_description
1 polymer ?
#
loop_
_entity_poly.entity_id
_entity_poly.type
_entity_poly.pdbx_seq_one_letter_code
_entity_poly.pdbx_strand_id
1 'polypeptide(L)'
;MTYNWCHGPECHTNHTQSRVRGSGDNKVLRTIKIKQGSEWIRQSIFSHFCNQRCLMDYLKLHKDSIVTIAPRREPLETRIKVEKEKYENYRYRWNGEGGTERIPYQATRTRIKSVDND
;
A
#
# COMPACT_ATOMS: atom_id res chain seq x y z
N MET A 1 -2.00 4.84 30.93
CA MET A 1 -1.56 4.52 29.56
C MET A 1 -2.75 4.37 28.66
N THR A 2 -2.72 5.06 27.54
CA THR A 2 -3.76 4.90 26.52
C THR A 2 -3.47 3.68 25.66
N TYR A 3 -4.52 3.01 25.25
CA TYR A 3 -4.41 1.89 24.35
C TYR A 3 -5.66 1.79 23.48
N ASN A 4 -5.54 1.07 22.35
CA ASN A 4 -6.66 0.77 21.48
C ASN A 4 -6.78 -0.74 21.35
N TRP A 5 -7.99 -1.22 21.12
CA TRP A 5 -8.22 -2.60 20.71
C TRP A 5 -8.09 -2.68 19.19
N CYS A 6 -7.52 -3.78 18.70
CA CYS A 6 -7.41 -3.98 17.26
C CYS A 6 -8.80 -3.95 16.61
N HIS A 7 -8.93 -3.20 15.53
CA HIS A 7 -10.21 -3.05 14.83
C HIS A 7 -10.42 -4.08 13.73
N GLY A 8 -9.49 -5.04 13.58
CA GLY A 8 -9.66 -6.11 12.59
C GLY A 8 -10.89 -6.93 12.90
N PRO A 9 -11.80 -7.12 11.93
CA PRO A 9 -13.07 -7.83 12.18
C PRO A 9 -12.87 -9.29 12.55
N GLU A 10 -11.75 -9.90 12.13
CA GLU A 10 -11.45 -11.30 12.43
C GLU A 10 -10.26 -11.46 13.36
N CYS A 11 -9.83 -10.37 14.03
CA CYS A 11 -8.66 -10.44 14.91
C CYS A 11 -8.86 -11.46 16.03
N HIS A 12 -10.04 -11.48 16.62
CA HIS A 12 -10.37 -12.40 17.74
C HIS A 12 -10.54 -13.85 17.30
N THR A 13 -10.55 -14.14 16.01
CA THR A 13 -10.68 -15.52 15.51
C THR A 13 -9.34 -16.19 15.25
N ASN A 14 -8.24 -15.47 15.33
CA ASN A 14 -6.92 -16.03 15.08
C ASN A 14 -6.45 -16.86 16.28
N HIS A 15 -6.06 -18.08 16.02
CA HIS A 15 -5.63 -19.04 17.05
C HIS A 15 -4.16 -18.84 17.40
N THR A 16 -3.85 -17.69 17.99
CA THR A 16 -2.50 -17.40 18.47
C THR A 16 -2.51 -17.25 19.97
N GLN A 17 -1.39 -17.61 20.59
CA GLN A 17 -1.26 -17.58 22.05
C GLN A 17 -1.44 -16.16 22.59
N SER A 18 -1.05 -15.15 21.82
CA SER A 18 -1.16 -13.76 22.25
C SER A 18 -2.61 -13.29 22.40
N ARG A 19 -3.56 -14.01 21.82
CA ARG A 19 -4.99 -13.65 21.88
C ARG A 19 -5.76 -14.40 22.93
N VAL A 20 -5.15 -15.39 23.58
CA VAL A 20 -5.82 -16.19 24.61
C VAL A 20 -5.91 -15.39 25.91
N ARG A 21 -7.11 -15.31 26.47
CA ARG A 21 -7.36 -14.65 27.75
C ARG A 21 -8.31 -15.52 28.57
N GLY A 22 -8.27 -15.32 29.90
CA GLY A 22 -9.09 -16.08 30.83
C GLY A 22 -8.31 -17.19 31.45
N SER A 23 -8.96 -17.94 32.33
CA SER A 23 -8.33 -19.02 33.08
C SER A 23 -9.24 -20.26 33.10
N GLY A 24 -8.61 -21.44 33.29
CA GLY A 24 -9.32 -22.70 33.37
C GLY A 24 -10.14 -22.98 32.12
N ASP A 25 -11.42 -23.27 32.32
CA ASP A 25 -12.34 -23.60 31.23
C ASP A 25 -13.00 -22.36 30.61
N ASN A 26 -12.63 -21.16 31.09
CA ASN A 26 -13.23 -19.90 30.63
C ASN A 26 -12.30 -19.14 29.70
N LYS A 27 -11.44 -19.83 28.98
CA LYS A 27 -10.53 -19.19 28.03
C LYS A 27 -11.25 -18.76 26.77
N VAL A 28 -10.91 -17.57 26.30
CA VAL A 28 -11.46 -17.01 25.07
C VAL A 28 -10.34 -16.43 24.23
N LEU A 29 -10.62 -16.29 22.94
CA LEU A 29 -9.75 -15.54 22.06
C LEU A 29 -10.26 -14.11 22.02
N ARG A 30 -9.35 -13.15 22.14
CA ARG A 30 -9.71 -11.74 22.22
C ARG A 30 -8.87 -10.93 21.26
N THR A 31 -9.40 -9.80 20.79
CA THR A 31 -8.63 -8.87 19.98
C THR A 31 -7.39 -8.41 20.73
N ILE A 32 -6.35 -8.07 19.98
CA ILE A 32 -5.09 -7.62 20.58
C ILE A 32 -5.21 -6.19 21.06
N LYS A 33 -4.67 -5.90 22.23
CA LYS A 33 -4.55 -4.57 22.77
C LYS A 33 -3.30 -3.91 22.20
N ILE A 34 -3.45 -2.73 21.64
CA ILE A 34 -2.35 -1.98 21.04
C ILE A 34 -2.03 -0.79 21.91
N LYS A 35 -0.80 -0.77 22.45
CA LYS A 35 -0.37 0.34 23.29
C LYS A 35 -0.03 1.54 22.44
N GLN A 36 -0.47 2.70 22.87
CA GLN A 36 -0.14 3.95 22.22
C GLN A 36 1.22 4.41 22.74
N GLY A 37 2.22 4.32 21.90
CA GLY A 37 3.59 4.70 22.25
C GLY A 37 3.88 6.15 21.93
N SER A 38 4.77 6.37 20.97
CA SER A 38 5.14 7.72 20.56
C SER A 38 4.01 8.40 19.81
N GLU A 39 4.13 9.71 19.67
CA GLU A 39 3.13 10.52 19.00
C GLU A 39 2.95 10.12 17.53
N TRP A 40 4.04 9.74 16.88
CA TRP A 40 3.93 9.33 15.49
C TRP A 40 3.17 8.00 15.33
N ILE A 41 3.29 7.09 16.30
CA ILE A 41 2.53 5.84 16.28
C ILE A 41 1.04 6.14 16.44
N ARG A 42 0.70 7.08 17.32
CA ARG A 42 -0.70 7.48 17.52
C ARG A 42 -1.33 8.11 16.30
N GLN A 43 -0.55 8.75 15.45
CA GLN A 43 -1.02 9.35 14.21
C GLN A 43 -1.14 8.35 13.06
N SER A 44 -0.56 7.16 13.22
CA SER A 44 -0.62 6.13 12.20
C SER A 44 -1.93 5.35 12.29
N ILE A 45 -2.45 4.95 11.14
CA ILE A 45 -3.62 4.08 11.11
C ILE A 45 -3.35 2.75 11.80
N PHE A 46 -2.08 2.33 11.86
CA PHE A 46 -1.70 1.09 12.53
C PHE A 46 -1.85 1.17 14.05
N SER A 47 -2.14 2.35 14.61
CA SER A 47 -2.47 2.44 16.03
C SER A 47 -3.78 1.75 16.38
N HIS A 48 -4.59 1.41 15.39
CA HIS A 48 -5.88 0.74 15.56
C HIS A 48 -5.87 -0.71 15.06
N PHE A 49 -4.72 -1.22 14.61
CA PHE A 49 -4.62 -2.57 14.06
C PHE A 49 -3.34 -3.23 14.54
N CYS A 50 -3.42 -4.53 14.82
CA CYS A 50 -2.26 -5.27 15.30
C CYS A 50 -1.31 -5.68 14.17
N ASN A 51 -1.82 -5.77 12.94
CA ASN A 51 -1.00 -6.09 11.78
C ASN A 51 -1.71 -5.62 10.51
N GLN A 52 -1.01 -5.78 9.38
CA GLN A 52 -1.53 -5.35 8.08
C GLN A 52 -2.75 -6.16 7.66
N ARG A 53 -2.79 -7.44 7.98
CA ARG A 53 -3.92 -8.29 7.62
C ARG A 53 -5.21 -7.79 8.27
N CYS A 54 -5.16 -7.41 9.54
CA CYS A 54 -6.33 -6.87 10.24
C CYS A 54 -6.80 -5.56 9.61
N LEU A 55 -5.84 -4.71 9.22
CA LEU A 55 -6.15 -3.47 8.52
C LEU A 55 -6.85 -3.74 7.18
N MET A 56 -6.32 -4.66 6.39
CA MET A 56 -6.89 -4.97 5.09
C MET A 56 -8.28 -5.59 5.21
N ASP A 57 -8.50 -6.46 6.20
CA ASP A 57 -9.80 -7.05 6.45
C ASP A 57 -10.84 -5.99 6.81
N TYR A 58 -10.44 -5.02 7.63
CA TYR A 58 -11.29 -3.90 8.01
C TYR A 58 -11.65 -3.05 6.78
N LEU A 59 -10.67 -2.74 5.95
CA LEU A 59 -10.90 -1.95 4.75
C LEU A 59 -11.83 -2.65 3.77
N LYS A 60 -11.68 -3.95 3.60
CA LYS A 60 -12.55 -4.74 2.72
C LYS A 60 -13.99 -4.75 3.22
N LEU A 61 -14.17 -4.91 4.54
CA LEU A 61 -15.49 -4.96 5.15
C LEU A 61 -16.21 -3.62 5.04
N HIS A 62 -15.51 -2.53 5.21
CA HIS A 62 -16.08 -1.18 5.25
C HIS A 62 -15.78 -0.37 4.00
N LYS A 63 -15.40 -1.02 2.92
CA LYS A 63 -14.99 -0.36 1.68
C LYS A 63 -16.02 0.67 1.21
N ASP A 64 -17.27 0.29 1.13
CA ASP A 64 -18.31 1.18 0.62
C ASP A 64 -18.53 2.39 1.54
N SER A 65 -18.52 2.16 2.85
CA SER A 65 -18.67 3.23 3.82
C SER A 65 -17.50 4.21 3.76
N ILE A 66 -16.28 3.69 3.60
CA ILE A 66 -15.09 4.52 3.53
C ILE A 66 -15.12 5.41 2.30
N VAL A 67 -15.49 4.85 1.16
CA VAL A 67 -15.53 5.61 -0.10
C VAL A 67 -16.61 6.69 -0.05
N THR A 68 -17.72 6.46 0.65
CA THR A 68 -18.80 7.44 0.75
C THR A 68 -18.47 8.62 1.66
N ILE A 69 -17.42 8.52 2.49
CA ILE A 69 -16.98 9.67 3.30
C ILE A 69 -16.55 10.82 2.40
N ALA A 70 -15.81 10.51 1.35
CA ALA A 70 -15.32 11.52 0.40
C ALA A 70 -15.33 10.92 -1.01
N PRO A 71 -16.51 10.76 -1.60
CA PRO A 71 -16.60 10.13 -2.92
C PRO A 71 -16.03 11.02 -3.99
N ARG A 72 -15.38 10.42 -4.96
CA ARG A 72 -14.83 11.14 -6.10
C ARG A 72 -15.61 10.74 -7.34
N ARG A 73 -16.38 11.68 -7.84
CA ARG A 73 -17.21 11.46 -9.03
C ARG A 73 -16.59 12.06 -10.29
N GLU A 74 -15.59 12.89 -10.11
CA GLU A 74 -14.88 13.52 -11.21
C GLU A 74 -13.38 13.37 -10.99
N PRO A 75 -12.58 13.22 -12.05
CA PRO A 75 -11.16 13.09 -11.87
C PRO A 75 -10.53 14.41 -11.42
N LEU A 76 -9.50 14.31 -10.60
CA LEU A 76 -8.64 15.45 -10.33
C LEU A 76 -7.60 15.50 -11.44
N GLU A 77 -7.29 16.70 -11.89
CA GLU A 77 -6.36 16.89 -12.98
C GLU A 77 -5.22 17.80 -12.55
N THR A 78 -4.02 17.46 -12.97
CA THR A 78 -2.84 18.27 -12.75
C THR A 78 -2.27 18.66 -14.09
N ARG A 79 -2.10 19.95 -14.31
CA ARG A 79 -1.55 20.45 -15.58
C ARG A 79 -0.07 20.06 -15.66
N ILE A 80 0.29 19.52 -16.80
CA ILE A 80 1.66 19.12 -17.09
C ILE A 80 2.05 19.58 -18.49
N LYS A 81 3.35 19.61 -18.73
CA LYS A 81 3.90 19.79 -20.07
C LYS A 81 4.43 18.45 -20.53
N VAL A 82 4.13 18.10 -21.77
CA VAL A 82 4.59 16.85 -22.35
C VAL A 82 5.54 17.16 -23.49
N GLU A 83 6.73 16.63 -23.42
CA GLU A 83 7.74 16.78 -24.46
C GLU A 83 8.15 15.41 -24.94
N LYS A 84 8.33 15.29 -26.25
CA LYS A 84 8.86 14.07 -26.83
C LYS A 84 10.34 14.28 -27.10
N GLU A 85 11.15 13.32 -26.71
CA GLU A 85 12.57 13.36 -27.00
C GLU A 85 12.99 12.06 -27.65
N LYS A 86 13.94 12.19 -28.58
CA LYS A 86 14.53 11.02 -29.23
C LYS A 86 15.79 10.64 -28.49
N TYR A 87 15.99 9.36 -28.32
CA TYR A 87 17.19 8.84 -27.68
C TYR A 87 17.64 7.58 -28.38
N GLU A 88 18.91 7.27 -28.24
CA GLU A 88 19.49 6.05 -28.83
C GLU A 88 19.27 4.88 -27.90
N ASN A 89 18.72 3.81 -28.43
CA ASN A 89 18.55 2.56 -27.69
C ASN A 89 19.12 1.44 -28.55
N TYR A 90 19.16 0.22 -28.00
CA TYR A 90 19.82 -0.89 -28.66
C TYR A 90 18.92 -2.12 -28.65
N ARG A 91 18.98 -2.84 -29.78
CA ARG A 91 18.37 -4.15 -29.91
C ARG A 91 19.47 -5.18 -29.96
N TYR A 92 19.17 -6.39 -29.52
CA TYR A 92 20.13 -7.49 -29.55
C TYR A 92 19.66 -8.50 -30.58
N ARG A 93 20.58 -8.94 -31.42
CA ARG A 93 20.31 -9.89 -32.48
C ARG A 93 21.37 -11.01 -32.41
N TRP A 94 20.91 -12.24 -32.61
CA TRP A 94 21.81 -13.38 -32.69
C TRP A 94 22.62 -13.29 -33.99
N ASN A 95 23.94 -13.36 -33.88
CA ASN A 95 24.83 -13.18 -35.04
C ASN A 95 25.26 -14.48 -35.71
N GLY A 96 24.81 -15.67 -35.21
CA GLY A 96 25.14 -16.95 -35.78
C GLY A 96 26.47 -17.54 -35.37
N GLU A 97 27.27 -16.80 -34.61
CA GLU A 97 28.60 -17.24 -34.18
C GLU A 97 28.72 -17.47 -32.69
N GLY A 98 27.59 -17.71 -32.00
CA GLY A 98 27.57 -17.96 -30.58
C GLY A 98 27.44 -16.74 -29.71
N GLY A 99 27.12 -15.57 -30.26
CA GLY A 99 26.96 -14.33 -29.52
C GLY A 99 25.81 -13.52 -30.02
N THR A 100 25.55 -12.38 -29.33
CA THR A 100 24.56 -11.42 -29.72
C THR A 100 25.21 -10.11 -30.17
N GLU A 101 24.60 -9.47 -31.13
CA GLU A 101 25.05 -8.24 -31.71
C GLU A 101 24.15 -7.10 -31.23
N ARG A 102 24.74 -6.00 -30.85
CA ARG A 102 24.00 -4.83 -30.39
C ARG A 102 23.78 -3.86 -31.53
N ILE A 103 22.52 -3.61 -31.88
CA ILE A 103 22.15 -2.77 -33.02
C ILE A 103 21.51 -1.50 -32.49
N PRO A 104 22.08 -0.31 -32.75
CA PRO A 104 21.48 0.94 -32.31
C PRO A 104 20.24 1.29 -33.13
N TYR A 105 19.27 1.92 -32.50
CA TYR A 105 18.10 2.46 -33.18
C TYR A 105 17.60 3.69 -32.43
N GLN A 106 16.84 4.54 -33.15
CA GLN A 106 16.23 5.73 -32.57
C GLN A 106 14.91 5.36 -31.92
N ALA A 107 14.75 5.68 -30.65
CA ALA A 107 13.51 5.51 -29.92
C ALA A 107 13.00 6.86 -29.47
N THR A 108 11.70 6.94 -29.21
CA THR A 108 11.04 8.17 -28.73
C THR A 108 10.43 7.89 -27.38
N ARG A 109 10.62 8.79 -26.44
CA ARG A 109 9.98 8.70 -25.13
C ARG A 109 9.28 10.00 -24.81
N THR A 110 8.24 9.87 -23.98
CA THR A 110 7.49 11.01 -23.49
C THR A 110 8.09 11.47 -22.18
N ARG A 111 8.38 12.76 -22.09
CA ARG A 111 8.92 13.35 -20.89
C ARG A 111 7.88 14.27 -20.28
N ILE A 112 7.56 14.05 -19.00
CA ILE A 112 6.54 14.81 -18.30
C ILE A 112 7.22 15.83 -17.40
N LYS A 113 6.84 17.10 -17.52
CA LYS A 113 7.39 18.17 -16.68
C LYS A 113 6.28 18.89 -15.95
N SER A 114 6.59 19.34 -14.73
CA SER A 114 5.67 20.15 -13.95
C SER A 114 5.53 21.55 -14.58
N VAL A 115 4.33 22.08 -14.55
CA VAL A 115 4.05 23.44 -15.04
C VAL A 115 4.47 24.51 -14.04
N ASP A 116 4.55 24.13 -12.76
CA ASP A 116 4.76 25.08 -11.67
C ASP A 116 6.22 25.47 -11.44
N ASN A 117 7.14 25.03 -12.27
CA ASN A 117 8.58 25.29 -12.15
C ASN A 117 9.04 26.32 -13.19
N ASP A 118 8.38 27.42 -13.25
CA ASP A 118 8.80 28.51 -14.12
C ASP A 118 9.82 29.42 -13.45
#